data_2543b91581201158e694f8e9cd904258
#
_entry.id   2543b91581201158e694f8e9cd904258
#
_cell.length_a   1.000
_cell.length_b   1.000
_cell.length_c   1.000
_cell.angle_alpha   90.00
_cell.angle_beta   90.00
_cell.angle_gamma   90.00
#
_symmetry.space_group_name_H-M   'P 1'
#
loop_
_entity.id
_entity.type
_entity.pdbx_description
1 polymer ?
#
loop_
_entity_poly.entity_id
_entity_poly.type
_entity_poly.pdbx_seq_one_letter_code
_entity_poly.pdbx_strand_id
1 'polypeptide(L)'
;MENPVNTNDLENTVIITLATGEVHIELLTDVAPLHCERMKLLVRAGDYDNVCFHRVIDGFMAQTGDVSNGNMEKNFNIRMAGTGGSEHPNLPAEFSKLPHSRGTIGAARSQSPDSANSQFFINFKDNDFLNGQYTVYGRVTKGMELVDEITRGEPPMNPDRMISVKVASDVQ
;
A
#
# COMPACT_ATOMS: atom_id res chain seq x y z
N MET A 1 9.11 -8.25 -27.48
CA MET A 1 7.82 -7.54 -27.57
C MET A 1 7.24 -7.44 -26.17
N GLU A 2 7.20 -6.25 -25.65
CA GLU A 2 6.55 -6.06 -24.36
C GLU A 2 5.11 -6.54 -24.49
N ASN A 3 4.70 -7.38 -23.56
CA ASN A 3 3.28 -7.59 -23.39
C ASN A 3 2.69 -6.22 -23.11
N PRO A 4 1.72 -5.78 -23.92
CA PRO A 4 1.04 -4.55 -23.59
C PRO A 4 0.57 -4.67 -22.14
N VAL A 5 0.82 -3.62 -21.36
CA VAL A 5 0.18 -3.50 -20.06
C VAL A 5 -1.27 -3.86 -20.32
N ASN A 6 -1.75 -4.89 -19.65
CA ASN A 6 -3.13 -5.28 -19.84
C ASN A 6 -4.01 -4.18 -19.25
N THR A 7 -4.26 -3.15 -20.06
CA THR A 7 -5.10 -2.02 -19.69
C THR A 7 -6.52 -2.44 -19.34
N ASN A 8 -6.85 -3.73 -19.59
CA ASN A 8 -8.15 -4.31 -19.29
C ASN A 8 -8.15 -5.09 -17.97
N ASP A 9 -7.02 -5.21 -17.25
CA ASP A 9 -6.99 -5.88 -15.94
C ASP A 9 -7.41 -4.90 -14.84
N LEU A 10 -8.60 -4.37 -14.98
CA LEU A 10 -9.16 -3.43 -14.02
C LEU A 10 -9.45 -4.09 -12.68
N GLU A 11 -9.71 -5.41 -12.68
CA GLU A 11 -9.94 -6.18 -11.46
C GLU A 11 -8.73 -6.20 -10.53
N ASN A 12 -7.52 -6.13 -11.10
CA ASN A 12 -6.27 -6.16 -10.34
C ASN A 12 -5.54 -4.81 -10.36
N THR A 13 -6.28 -3.73 -10.59
CA THR A 13 -5.79 -2.36 -10.51
C THR A 13 -6.48 -1.64 -9.37
N VAL A 14 -5.71 -1.02 -8.49
CA VAL A 14 -6.21 -0.23 -7.37
C VAL A 14 -5.92 1.24 -7.64
N ILE A 15 -6.93 2.09 -7.41
CA ILE A 15 -6.80 3.54 -7.55
C ILE A 15 -6.87 4.18 -6.18
N ILE A 16 -5.77 4.82 -5.77
CA ILE A 16 -5.70 5.62 -4.55
C ILE A 16 -5.88 7.08 -4.93
N THR A 17 -6.91 7.74 -4.40
CA THR A 17 -7.11 9.17 -4.59
C THR A 17 -6.48 9.94 -3.45
N LEU A 18 -5.47 10.73 -3.78
CA LEU A 18 -4.86 11.71 -2.87
C LEU A 18 -5.42 13.10 -3.17
N ALA A 19 -5.19 14.07 -2.29
CA ALA A 19 -5.58 15.45 -2.54
C ALA A 19 -4.96 16.02 -3.83
N THR A 20 -3.79 15.49 -4.22
CA THR A 20 -3.02 15.94 -5.39
C THR A 20 -3.38 15.20 -6.68
N GLY A 21 -4.11 14.08 -6.61
CA GLY A 21 -4.50 13.30 -7.79
C GLY A 21 -4.56 11.81 -7.51
N GLU A 22 -4.63 11.03 -8.59
CA GLU A 22 -4.78 9.58 -8.50
C GLU A 22 -3.45 8.85 -8.66
N VAL A 23 -3.28 7.82 -7.85
CA VAL A 23 -2.17 6.86 -7.95
C VAL A 23 -2.76 5.51 -8.33
N HIS A 24 -2.29 4.94 -9.43
CA HIS A 24 -2.75 3.63 -9.89
C HIS A 24 -1.71 2.57 -9.56
N ILE A 25 -2.17 1.45 -9.01
CA ILE A 25 -1.34 0.33 -8.58
C ILE A 25 -1.79 -0.92 -9.32
N GLU A 26 -0.86 -1.61 -9.96
CA GLU A 26 -1.09 -2.95 -10.49
C GLU A 26 -0.79 -3.96 -9.40
N LEU A 27 -1.75 -4.82 -9.08
CA LEU A 27 -1.57 -5.91 -8.13
C LEU A 27 -0.93 -7.11 -8.84
N LEU A 28 0.12 -7.66 -8.23
CA LEU A 28 0.90 -8.77 -8.80
C LEU A 28 0.35 -10.09 -8.30
N THR A 29 -0.79 -10.49 -8.84
CA THR A 29 -1.57 -11.64 -8.35
C THR A 29 -0.84 -12.98 -8.53
N ASP A 30 0.04 -13.10 -9.53
CA ASP A 30 0.83 -14.31 -9.73
C ASP A 30 1.97 -14.44 -8.72
N VAL A 31 2.38 -13.32 -8.13
CA VAL A 31 3.51 -13.25 -7.20
C VAL A 31 3.06 -13.45 -5.77
N ALA A 32 2.01 -12.73 -5.37
CA ALA A 32 1.52 -12.70 -3.99
C ALA A 32 -0.01 -12.72 -3.96
N PRO A 33 -0.63 -13.85 -4.32
CA PRO A 33 -2.09 -13.92 -4.47
C PRO A 33 -2.85 -13.59 -3.18
N LEU A 34 -2.36 -14.01 -2.02
CA LEU A 34 -3.04 -13.78 -0.75
C LEU A 34 -3.00 -12.30 -0.35
N HIS A 35 -1.88 -11.63 -0.56
CA HIS A 35 -1.75 -10.20 -0.29
C HIS A 35 -2.62 -9.38 -1.24
N CYS A 36 -2.66 -9.75 -2.52
CA CYS A 36 -3.51 -9.07 -3.50
C CYS A 36 -4.99 -9.24 -3.17
N GLU A 37 -5.40 -10.44 -2.77
CA GLU A 37 -6.78 -10.71 -2.35
C GLU A 37 -7.16 -9.88 -1.13
N ARG A 38 -6.27 -9.81 -0.11
CA ARG A 38 -6.52 -8.99 1.09
C ARG A 38 -6.65 -7.51 0.73
N MET A 39 -5.79 -6.99 -0.15
CA MET A 39 -5.87 -5.61 -0.61
C MET A 39 -7.24 -5.33 -1.21
N LYS A 40 -7.71 -6.16 -2.13
CA LYS A 40 -9.02 -5.96 -2.77
C LYS A 40 -10.15 -6.07 -1.77
N LEU A 41 -10.07 -7.00 -0.83
CA LEU A 41 -11.08 -7.17 0.22
C LEU A 41 -11.23 -5.90 1.06
N LEU A 42 -10.13 -5.34 1.54
CA LEU A 42 -10.15 -4.13 2.37
C LEU A 42 -10.55 -2.90 1.56
N VAL A 43 -10.12 -2.80 0.32
CA VAL A 43 -10.51 -1.71 -0.58
C VAL A 43 -12.03 -1.71 -0.80
N ARG A 44 -12.60 -2.87 -1.09
CA ARG A 44 -14.04 -3.00 -1.35
C ARG A 44 -14.89 -2.80 -0.11
N ALA A 45 -14.34 -3.08 1.06
CA ALA A 45 -15.01 -2.80 2.33
C ALA A 45 -14.95 -1.31 2.71
N GLY A 46 -14.18 -0.49 2.00
CA GLY A 46 -13.98 0.92 2.32
C GLY A 46 -13.04 1.16 3.49
N ASP A 47 -12.31 0.13 3.93
CA ASP A 47 -11.49 0.21 5.14
C ASP A 47 -10.25 1.10 4.97
N TYR A 48 -9.78 1.30 3.73
CA TYR A 48 -8.64 2.18 3.47
C TYR A 48 -9.03 3.65 3.25
N ASP A 49 -10.30 3.96 3.10
CA ASP A 49 -10.75 5.34 2.89
C ASP A 49 -10.40 6.19 4.11
N ASN A 50 -9.80 7.34 3.87
CA ASN A 50 -9.36 8.31 4.89
C ASN A 50 -8.21 7.82 5.80
N VAL A 51 -7.52 6.75 5.42
CA VAL A 51 -6.39 6.24 6.19
C VAL A 51 -5.13 7.01 5.82
N CYS A 52 -4.41 7.48 6.85
CA CYS A 52 -3.25 8.35 6.65
C CYS A 52 -1.97 7.57 6.35
N PHE A 53 -1.02 8.28 5.75
CA PHE A 53 0.37 7.85 5.69
C PHE A 53 1.04 8.23 7.00
N HIS A 54 1.15 7.26 7.90
CA HIS A 54 1.62 7.51 9.27
C HIS A 54 3.14 7.45 9.44
N ARG A 55 3.86 6.93 8.44
CA ARG A 55 5.31 6.81 8.49
C ARG A 55 5.88 7.03 7.09
N VAL A 56 6.50 8.18 6.89
CA VAL A 56 7.02 8.58 5.57
C VAL A 56 8.46 9.04 5.74
N ILE A 57 9.39 8.24 5.28
CA ILE A 57 10.82 8.48 5.45
C ILE A 57 11.43 8.87 4.12
N ASP A 58 11.96 10.10 4.05
CA ASP A 58 12.57 10.61 2.84
C ASP A 58 13.68 9.67 2.35
N GLY A 59 13.71 9.43 1.05
CA GLY A 59 14.70 8.54 0.45
C GLY A 59 14.53 7.05 0.78
N PHE A 60 13.41 6.69 1.40
CA PHE A 60 13.12 5.30 1.77
C PHE A 60 11.75 4.86 1.27
N MET A 61 10.67 5.17 2.02
CA MET A 61 9.34 4.70 1.66
C MET A 61 8.23 5.53 2.31
N ALA A 62 7.00 5.37 1.81
CA ALA A 62 5.78 5.91 2.42
C ALA A 62 4.92 4.75 2.89
N GLN A 63 4.61 4.69 4.18
CA GLN A 63 3.82 3.60 4.80
C GLN A 63 2.46 4.10 5.23
N THR A 64 1.45 3.27 4.99
CA THR A 64 0.05 3.55 5.28
C THR A 64 -0.69 2.24 5.58
N GLY A 65 -1.99 2.32 5.75
CA GLY A 65 -2.85 1.13 5.79
C GLY A 65 -3.18 0.62 7.18
N ASP A 66 -2.94 1.39 8.25
CA ASP A 66 -3.45 1.02 9.57
C ASP A 66 -4.94 1.38 9.63
N VAL A 67 -5.79 0.40 9.31
CA VAL A 67 -7.24 0.63 9.21
C VAL A 67 -7.90 0.81 10.57
N SER A 68 -7.25 0.44 11.66
CA SER A 68 -7.82 0.60 13.00
C SER A 68 -7.46 1.94 13.66
N ASN A 69 -6.24 2.45 13.47
CA ASN A 69 -5.78 3.66 14.14
C ASN A 69 -5.51 4.84 13.19
N GLY A 70 -5.43 4.57 11.88
CA GLY A 70 -5.01 5.56 10.90
C GLY A 70 -6.14 6.26 10.15
N ASN A 71 -7.38 5.87 10.35
CA ASN A 71 -8.52 6.51 9.69
C ASN A 71 -8.79 7.87 10.31
N MET A 72 -8.57 8.94 9.55
CA MET A 72 -8.65 10.32 10.06
C MET A 72 -10.08 10.80 10.30
N GLU A 73 -11.08 10.01 9.90
CA GLU A 73 -12.50 10.32 10.12
C GLU A 73 -13.14 9.44 11.21
N LYS A 74 -12.45 8.36 11.64
CA LYS A 74 -13.02 7.39 12.60
C LYS A 74 -11.95 6.94 13.59
N ASN A 75 -12.14 7.28 14.86
CA ASN A 75 -11.28 6.81 15.95
C ASN A 75 -9.79 7.06 15.69
N PHE A 76 -9.48 8.17 15.04
CA PHE A 76 -8.09 8.50 14.67
C PHE A 76 -7.21 8.62 15.90
N ASN A 77 -6.11 7.87 15.91
CA ASN A 77 -5.12 7.93 16.97
C ASN A 77 -3.73 7.89 16.35
N ILE A 78 -3.15 9.06 16.09
CA ILE A 78 -1.84 9.17 15.42
C ILE A 78 -0.72 8.52 16.25
N ARG A 79 -0.86 8.48 17.58
CA ARG A 79 0.16 7.85 18.44
C ARG A 79 0.18 6.34 18.31
N MET A 80 -0.96 5.75 17.97
CA MET A 80 -1.12 4.32 17.79
C MET A 80 -1.05 3.90 16.33
N ALA A 81 -1.08 4.86 15.41
CA ALA A 81 -1.02 4.56 13.97
C ALA A 81 0.27 3.82 13.65
N GLY A 82 0.13 2.71 12.95
CA GLY A 82 1.22 1.79 12.67
C GLY A 82 1.23 0.53 13.53
N THR A 83 0.42 0.49 14.60
CA THR A 83 0.34 -0.68 15.50
C THR A 83 -0.84 -1.59 15.20
N GLY A 84 -1.80 -1.14 14.40
CA GLY A 84 -3.05 -1.86 14.16
C GLY A 84 -3.15 -2.50 12.79
N GLY A 85 -4.28 -3.13 12.56
CA GLY A 85 -4.60 -3.80 11.31
C GLY A 85 -6.09 -4.09 11.23
N SER A 86 -6.47 -4.90 10.27
CA SER A 86 -7.85 -5.33 10.08
C SER A 86 -8.24 -6.45 11.04
N GLU A 87 -9.52 -6.77 11.07
CA GLU A 87 -10.05 -7.90 11.85
C GLU A 87 -9.74 -9.25 11.20
N HIS A 88 -9.24 -9.27 9.98
CA HIS A 88 -8.87 -10.49 9.29
C HIS A 88 -7.57 -11.07 9.86
N PRO A 89 -7.35 -12.38 9.71
CA PRO A 89 -6.11 -13.00 10.21
C PRO A 89 -4.89 -12.47 9.47
N ASN A 90 -3.73 -12.54 10.13
CA ASN A 90 -2.47 -12.17 9.51
C ASN A 90 -2.17 -13.05 8.30
N LEU A 91 -1.42 -12.49 7.36
CA LEU A 91 -1.06 -13.16 6.13
C LEU A 91 0.31 -13.83 6.25
N PRO A 92 0.46 -15.06 5.72
CA PRO A 92 1.78 -15.67 5.59
C PRO A 92 2.60 -14.89 4.56
N ALA A 93 3.92 -14.89 4.73
CA ALA A 93 4.82 -14.26 3.76
C ALA A 93 4.67 -14.92 2.39
N GLU A 94 4.77 -14.11 1.35
CA GLU A 94 4.77 -14.56 -0.05
C GLU A 94 6.01 -13.99 -0.74
N PHE A 95 7.19 -14.38 -0.22
CA PHE A 95 8.46 -13.89 -0.75
C PHE A 95 8.68 -14.32 -2.19
N SER A 96 9.32 -13.47 -2.96
CA SER A 96 9.65 -13.72 -4.35
C SER A 96 11.03 -13.16 -4.68
N LYS A 97 11.46 -13.34 -5.92
CA LYS A 97 12.72 -12.78 -6.41
C LYS A 97 12.59 -11.34 -6.87
N LEU A 98 11.37 -10.78 -6.87
CA LEU A 98 11.16 -9.40 -7.28
C LEU A 98 11.83 -8.45 -6.29
N PRO A 99 12.60 -7.47 -6.79
CA PRO A 99 13.24 -6.49 -5.92
C PRO A 99 12.24 -5.45 -5.40
N HIS A 100 12.56 -4.87 -4.25
CA HIS A 100 11.86 -3.69 -3.73
C HIS A 100 12.37 -2.44 -4.44
N SER A 101 12.10 -2.36 -5.73
CA SER A 101 12.49 -1.22 -6.55
C SER A 101 11.53 -0.04 -6.37
N ARG A 102 11.97 1.12 -6.85
CA ARG A 102 11.14 2.33 -6.80
C ARG A 102 9.76 2.07 -7.38
N GLY A 103 8.73 2.47 -6.64
CA GLY A 103 7.32 2.33 -7.04
C GLY A 103 6.70 0.99 -6.68
N THR A 104 7.46 0.03 -6.14
CA THR A 104 6.85 -1.24 -5.71
C THR A 104 6.14 -1.09 -4.37
N ILE A 105 5.13 -1.93 -4.19
CA ILE A 105 4.33 -2.01 -2.98
C ILE A 105 4.80 -3.21 -2.18
N GLY A 106 5.20 -2.97 -0.94
CA GLY A 106 5.59 -4.02 -0.01
C GLY A 106 4.63 -4.12 1.16
N ALA A 107 4.48 -5.32 1.70
CA ALA A 107 3.65 -5.54 2.88
C ALA A 107 4.43 -5.18 4.13
N ALA A 108 3.91 -4.25 4.93
CA ALA A 108 4.47 -3.95 6.24
C ALA A 108 4.08 -5.06 7.21
N ARG A 109 4.97 -5.35 8.15
CA ARG A 109 4.80 -6.42 9.12
C ARG A 109 5.58 -6.13 10.40
N SER A 110 5.29 -6.87 11.45
CA SER A 110 6.11 -6.85 12.65
C SER A 110 7.32 -7.76 12.47
N GLN A 111 7.95 -8.20 13.56
CA GLN A 111 9.17 -9.05 13.45
C GLN A 111 8.90 -10.39 12.79
N SER A 112 7.72 -10.99 13.00
CA SER A 112 7.38 -12.24 12.34
C SER A 112 7.14 -12.03 10.85
N PRO A 113 7.76 -12.83 9.98
CA PRO A 113 7.50 -12.75 8.54
C PRO A 113 6.04 -13.00 8.14
N ASP A 114 5.29 -13.69 9.00
CA ASP A 114 3.90 -14.07 8.78
C ASP A 114 2.94 -13.17 9.55
N SER A 115 3.31 -11.91 9.76
CA SER A 115 2.50 -10.95 10.53
C SER A 115 1.94 -9.80 9.71
N ALA A 116 2.02 -9.85 8.39
CA ALA A 116 1.39 -8.85 7.54
C ALA A 116 -0.13 -8.90 7.68
N ASN A 117 -0.79 -7.76 7.56
CA ASN A 117 -2.24 -7.69 7.72
C ASN A 117 -2.86 -6.69 6.75
N SER A 118 -2.78 -5.39 7.04
CA SER A 118 -3.39 -4.34 6.21
C SER A 118 -2.39 -3.26 5.80
N GLN A 119 -1.31 -3.09 6.54
CA GLN A 119 -0.37 -2.00 6.27
C GLN A 119 0.56 -2.34 5.11
N PHE A 120 0.87 -1.33 4.32
CA PHE A 120 1.78 -1.47 3.19
C PHE A 120 2.62 -0.20 3.01
N PHE A 121 3.67 -0.32 2.24
CA PHE A 121 4.55 0.81 1.94
C PHE A 121 4.83 0.88 0.44
N ILE A 122 5.07 2.09 -0.03
CA ILE A 122 5.46 2.39 -1.42
C ILE A 122 6.91 2.83 -1.37
N ASN A 123 7.78 2.14 -2.11
CA ASN A 123 9.20 2.45 -2.12
C ASN A 123 9.49 3.71 -2.94
N PHE A 124 10.21 4.67 -2.34
CA PHE A 124 10.64 5.89 -3.04
C PHE A 124 11.84 5.64 -3.96
N LYS A 125 12.60 4.60 -3.68
CA LYS A 125 13.79 4.24 -4.45
C LYS A 125 13.98 2.72 -4.40
N ASP A 126 15.06 2.23 -5.03
CA ASP A 126 15.42 0.82 -4.94
C ASP A 126 15.95 0.53 -3.54
N ASN A 127 15.21 -0.24 -2.77
CA ASN A 127 15.54 -0.61 -1.39
C ASN A 127 15.94 -2.08 -1.34
N ASP A 128 17.11 -2.40 -1.93
CA ASP A 128 17.54 -3.78 -2.12
C ASP A 128 17.73 -4.55 -0.81
N PHE A 129 17.97 -3.86 0.30
CA PHE A 129 18.10 -4.50 1.61
C PHE A 129 16.79 -5.15 2.11
N LEU A 130 15.66 -4.83 1.48
CA LEU A 130 14.36 -5.45 1.79
C LEU A 130 14.12 -6.71 0.96
N ASN A 131 14.92 -6.97 -0.06
CA ASN A 131 14.68 -8.08 -0.98
C ASN A 131 14.72 -9.42 -0.24
N GLY A 132 13.69 -10.26 -0.48
CA GLY A 132 13.58 -11.55 0.18
C GLY A 132 13.16 -11.48 1.65
N GLN A 133 12.97 -10.28 2.21
CA GLN A 133 12.61 -10.06 3.61
C GLN A 133 11.16 -9.60 3.78
N TYR A 134 10.60 -9.01 2.73
CA TYR A 134 9.23 -8.49 2.70
C TYR A 134 8.55 -8.93 1.41
N THR A 135 7.23 -9.09 1.47
CA THR A 135 6.44 -9.46 0.29
C THR A 135 6.21 -8.25 -0.61
N VAL A 136 6.59 -8.37 -1.89
CA VAL A 136 6.24 -7.43 -2.95
C VAL A 136 4.95 -7.91 -3.60
N TYR A 137 3.90 -7.08 -3.63
CA TYR A 137 2.63 -7.53 -4.22
C TYR A 137 1.96 -6.51 -5.13
N GLY A 138 2.63 -5.41 -5.43
CA GLY A 138 2.10 -4.40 -6.33
C GLY A 138 3.18 -3.47 -6.85
N ARG A 139 2.80 -2.66 -7.84
CA ARG A 139 3.65 -1.58 -8.34
C ARG A 139 2.82 -0.42 -8.82
N VAL A 140 3.34 0.78 -8.64
CA VAL A 140 2.70 2.00 -9.13
C VAL A 140 2.90 2.07 -10.64
N THR A 141 1.79 2.22 -11.38
CA THR A 141 1.81 2.37 -12.84
C THR A 141 1.51 3.79 -13.29
N LYS A 142 0.92 4.61 -12.39
CA LYS A 142 0.60 6.01 -12.66
C LYS A 142 0.62 6.79 -11.35
N GLY A 143 1.16 8.00 -11.37
CA GLY A 143 1.09 8.91 -10.24
C GLY A 143 2.25 8.77 -9.25
N MET A 144 3.37 8.15 -9.62
CA MET A 144 4.51 8.04 -8.70
C MET A 144 5.05 9.40 -8.28
N GLU A 145 4.97 10.41 -9.16
CA GLU A 145 5.35 11.79 -8.84
C GLU A 145 4.51 12.37 -7.70
N LEU A 146 3.25 11.92 -7.57
CA LEU A 146 2.37 12.32 -6.45
C LEU A 146 2.78 11.62 -5.15
N VAL A 147 3.22 10.37 -5.25
CA VAL A 147 3.75 9.63 -4.10
C VAL A 147 4.99 10.34 -3.56
N ASP A 148 5.85 10.83 -4.44
CA ASP A 148 7.06 11.57 -4.05
C ASP A 148 6.76 12.83 -3.23
N GLU A 149 5.55 13.38 -3.36
CA GLU A 149 5.14 14.61 -2.66
C GLU A 149 4.48 14.35 -1.30
N ILE A 150 4.27 13.10 -0.91
CA ILE A 150 3.66 12.77 0.38
C ILE A 150 4.51 13.32 1.51
N THR A 151 3.86 13.98 2.47
CA THR A 151 4.53 14.67 3.58
C THR A 151 5.36 13.70 4.41
N ARG A 152 6.65 14.04 4.59
CA ARG A 152 7.60 13.23 5.38
C ARG A 152 7.33 13.37 6.88
N GLY A 153 7.66 12.33 7.62
CA GLY A 153 7.58 12.29 9.08
C GLY A 153 7.25 10.91 9.63
N GLU A 154 7.57 10.69 10.90
CA GLU A 154 7.31 9.45 11.65
C GLU A 154 6.63 9.73 12.98
N PRO A 155 5.36 10.15 13.03
CA PRO A 155 4.46 10.46 11.90
C PRO A 155 4.66 11.86 11.37
N PRO A 156 4.16 12.15 10.14
CA PRO A 156 4.09 13.53 9.65
C PRO A 156 3.25 14.40 10.58
N MET A 157 3.59 15.69 10.70
CA MET A 157 2.80 16.62 11.51
C MET A 157 1.38 16.80 10.96
N ASN A 158 1.28 16.90 9.63
CA ASN A 158 0.00 16.97 8.92
C ASN A 158 -0.01 15.86 7.90
N PRO A 159 -0.38 14.62 8.29
CA PRO A 159 -0.27 13.50 7.39
C PRO A 159 -1.25 13.60 6.22
N ASP A 160 -0.77 13.22 5.04
CA ASP A 160 -1.63 12.99 3.90
C ASP A 160 -2.43 11.72 4.12
N ARG A 161 -3.61 11.65 3.50
CA ARG A 161 -4.47 10.47 3.60
C ARG A 161 -4.87 9.98 2.23
N MET A 162 -5.18 8.71 2.17
CA MET A 162 -5.87 8.13 1.04
C MET A 162 -7.35 8.54 1.15
N ILE A 163 -7.77 9.54 0.37
CA ILE A 163 -9.15 10.05 0.45
C ILE A 163 -10.12 8.95 0.08
N SER A 164 -9.83 8.21 -0.97
CA SER A 164 -10.56 7.01 -1.34
C SER A 164 -9.63 6.00 -1.99
N VAL A 165 -9.98 4.73 -1.86
CA VAL A 165 -9.26 3.63 -2.50
C VAL A 165 -10.28 2.71 -3.16
N LYS A 166 -10.15 2.48 -4.45
CA LYS A 166 -11.11 1.70 -5.24
C LYS A 166 -10.39 0.67 -6.11
N VAL A 167 -11.05 -0.45 -6.33
CA VAL A 167 -10.65 -1.37 -7.41
C VAL A 167 -11.17 -0.75 -8.71
N ALA A 168 -10.30 -0.66 -9.72
CA ALA A 168 -10.63 0.06 -10.95
C ALA A 168 -11.87 -0.50 -11.64
N SER A 169 -12.09 -1.83 -11.61
CA SER A 169 -13.27 -2.45 -12.21
C SER A 169 -14.58 -2.00 -11.56
N ASP A 170 -14.55 -1.49 -10.34
CA ASP A 170 -15.75 -1.04 -9.63
C ASP A 170 -16.14 0.40 -10.01
N VAL A 171 -15.27 1.14 -10.69
CA VAL A 171 -15.50 2.57 -11.02
C VAL A 171 -15.29 2.90 -12.48
N GLN A 172 -14.87 1.94 -13.29
CA GLN A 172 -14.63 2.16 -14.73
C GLN A 172 -15.39 1.18 -15.61
#